data_38c5f9c761bf1b365c3d5fb48a433804
#
_entry.id   38c5f9c761bf1b365c3d5fb48a433804
#
_cell.length_a   1.000
_cell.length_b   1.000
_cell.length_c   1.000
_cell.angle_alpha   90.00
_cell.angle_beta   90.00
_cell.angle_gamma   90.00
#
_symmetry.space_group_name_H-M   'P 1'
#
loop_
_entity.id
_entity.type
_entity.pdbx_description
1 polymer ?
#
loop_
_entity_poly.entity_id
_entity_poly.type
_entity_poly.pdbx_seq_one_letter_code
_entity_poly.pdbx_strand_id
1 'polypeptide(L)'
;MKHLMSPLDFSVDELDHILDLANDMENHPQKYAHACAGKKLATLFYEPSTRTRLSFEAAMLNLGGSVLGFSSADSSSAAKGESVSDTIRVISCYADICAMRHPKEGAPMVAAAKSSIPVINAGDGGHQHPTQTLTDLLTIRTLKGRLNDLTIGLCGDLKFGRTVHSLIHALVRYPNVRFVLISPDELRIPDYIKENVLDKNNVPYKEVERLEEALPELDLLYMTRVQKERFFNEEDYVRMKDFYILDKKKMELAPDDMLVLHPLPRVNEISVEVDSDPRAVYFKQAQFGVYVRMALILTLLGIKVEE
;
A
#
# COMPACT_ATOMS: atom_id res chain seq x y z
N MET A 1 -10.12 19.33 -9.31
CA MET A 1 -8.88 18.54 -9.41
C MET A 1 -8.94 17.44 -8.34
N LYS A 2 -8.64 16.20 -8.68
CA LYS A 2 -8.70 15.07 -7.77
C LYS A 2 -7.31 14.77 -7.20
N HIS A 3 -7.27 14.39 -5.94
CA HIS A 3 -6.06 13.97 -5.23
C HIS A 3 -6.27 12.54 -4.72
N LEU A 4 -5.22 11.87 -4.26
CA LEU A 4 -5.33 10.61 -3.52
C LEU A 4 -4.76 10.79 -2.11
N MET A 5 -5.63 10.92 -1.11
CA MET A 5 -5.24 11.01 0.30
C MET A 5 -5.53 9.71 1.05
N SER A 6 -6.60 9.02 0.66
CA SER A 6 -7.10 7.78 1.25
C SER A 6 -7.58 6.82 0.16
N PRO A 7 -7.57 5.49 0.38
CA PRO A 7 -8.20 4.54 -0.55
C PRO A 7 -9.70 4.82 -0.79
N LEU A 8 -10.35 5.56 0.13
CA LEU A 8 -11.76 5.91 0.05
C LEU A 8 -12.06 7.12 -0.84
N ASP A 9 -11.05 7.82 -1.35
CA ASP A 9 -11.22 8.97 -2.25
C ASP A 9 -11.73 8.56 -3.64
N PHE A 10 -11.66 7.28 -3.96
CA PHE A 10 -12.22 6.70 -5.17
C PHE A 10 -13.42 5.81 -4.84
N SER A 11 -14.46 5.83 -5.67
CA SER A 11 -15.54 4.85 -5.65
C SER A 11 -15.00 3.45 -6.00
N VAL A 12 -15.79 2.40 -5.78
CA VAL A 12 -15.39 1.03 -6.20
C VAL A 12 -15.20 0.98 -7.72
N ASP A 13 -16.11 1.56 -8.49
CA ASP A 13 -16.01 1.59 -9.95
C ASP A 13 -14.74 2.34 -10.43
N GLU A 14 -14.38 3.45 -9.77
CA GLU A 14 -13.13 4.17 -10.07
C GLU A 14 -11.89 3.36 -9.71
N LEU A 15 -11.92 2.63 -8.58
CA LEU A 15 -10.84 1.72 -8.21
C LEU A 15 -10.71 0.58 -9.23
N ASP A 16 -11.82 -0.04 -9.59
CA ASP A 16 -11.84 -1.12 -10.57
C ASP A 16 -11.30 -0.65 -11.93
N HIS A 17 -11.66 0.56 -12.36
CA HIS A 17 -11.08 1.15 -13.57
C HIS A 17 -9.56 1.36 -13.46
N ILE A 18 -9.05 1.84 -12.32
CA ILE A 18 -7.60 1.99 -12.11
C ILE A 18 -6.90 0.62 -12.15
N LEU A 19 -7.51 -0.40 -11.54
CA LEU A 19 -6.96 -1.75 -11.54
C LEU A 19 -6.98 -2.39 -12.95
N ASP A 20 -8.04 -2.16 -13.74
CA ASP A 20 -8.12 -2.60 -15.14
C ASP A 20 -7.05 -1.94 -15.98
N LEU A 21 -6.89 -0.63 -15.85
CA LEU A 21 -5.86 0.13 -16.55
C LEU A 21 -4.45 -0.34 -16.17
N ALA A 22 -4.20 -0.64 -14.88
CA ALA A 22 -2.92 -1.15 -14.41
C ALA A 22 -2.62 -2.54 -14.98
N ASN A 23 -3.64 -3.40 -15.08
CA ASN A 23 -3.50 -4.73 -15.70
C ASN A 23 -3.26 -4.63 -17.21
N ASP A 24 -3.91 -3.69 -17.91
CA ASP A 24 -3.63 -3.45 -19.33
C ASP A 24 -2.19 -2.96 -19.55
N MET A 25 -1.67 -2.11 -18.64
CA MET A 25 -0.28 -1.66 -18.68
C MET A 25 0.74 -2.78 -18.45
N GLU A 26 0.43 -3.76 -17.60
CA GLU A 26 1.27 -4.95 -17.43
C GLU A 26 1.36 -5.76 -18.73
N ASN A 27 0.22 -5.94 -19.40
CA ASN A 27 0.12 -6.78 -20.60
C ASN A 27 0.57 -6.04 -21.88
N HIS A 28 0.43 -4.72 -21.94
CA HIS A 28 0.71 -3.90 -23.12
C HIS A 28 1.58 -2.68 -22.79
N PRO A 29 2.79 -2.82 -22.19
CA PRO A 29 3.56 -1.69 -21.69
C PRO A 29 3.95 -0.67 -22.76
N GLN A 30 4.17 -1.12 -24.00
CA GLN A 30 4.57 -0.24 -25.11
C GLN A 30 3.47 0.76 -25.51
N LYS A 31 2.19 0.41 -25.33
CA LYS A 31 1.05 1.30 -25.56
C LYS A 31 1.13 2.57 -24.73
N TYR A 32 1.75 2.49 -23.54
CA TYR A 32 1.80 3.58 -22.57
C TYR A 32 3.14 4.29 -22.50
N ALA A 33 4.17 3.83 -23.21
CA ALA A 33 5.55 4.29 -23.09
C ALA A 33 5.77 5.80 -23.33
N HIS A 34 4.81 6.49 -23.93
CA HIS A 34 4.87 7.93 -24.22
C HIS A 34 3.68 8.71 -23.67
N ALA A 35 2.82 8.09 -22.86
CA ALA A 35 1.58 8.69 -22.36
C ALA A 35 1.80 9.96 -21.54
N CYS A 36 2.93 10.06 -20.84
CA CYS A 36 3.33 11.23 -20.05
C CYS A 36 4.50 12.00 -20.67
N ALA A 37 4.71 11.94 -21.99
CA ALA A 37 5.76 12.72 -22.66
C ALA A 37 5.63 14.22 -22.33
N GLY A 38 6.71 14.85 -21.85
CA GLY A 38 6.75 16.24 -21.41
C GLY A 38 6.15 16.51 -20.03
N LYS A 39 5.57 15.52 -19.34
CA LYS A 39 5.06 15.64 -17.97
C LYS A 39 6.13 15.36 -16.93
N LYS A 40 5.98 15.96 -15.75
CA LYS A 40 6.91 15.81 -14.63
C LYS A 40 6.18 15.39 -13.36
N LEU A 41 6.70 14.34 -12.73
CA LEU A 41 6.32 13.92 -11.36
C LEU A 41 7.30 14.50 -10.35
N ALA A 42 6.79 15.18 -9.34
CA ALA A 42 7.58 15.52 -8.15
C ALA A 42 7.47 14.41 -7.10
N THR A 43 8.62 13.89 -6.62
CA THR A 43 8.69 12.95 -5.50
C THR A 43 9.25 13.66 -4.27
N LEU A 44 8.35 14.07 -3.34
CA LEU A 44 8.69 14.83 -2.13
C LEU A 44 8.67 13.88 -0.93
N PHE A 45 9.84 13.30 -0.62
CA PHE A 45 9.98 12.33 0.46
C PHE A 45 10.70 12.96 1.65
N TYR A 46 9.92 13.39 2.64
CA TYR A 46 10.43 13.99 3.90
C TYR A 46 10.97 12.93 4.88
N GLU A 47 10.64 11.67 4.67
CA GLU A 47 11.23 10.53 5.35
C GLU A 47 11.70 9.47 4.35
N PRO A 48 12.77 8.70 4.66
CA PRO A 48 13.31 7.69 3.75
C PRO A 48 12.29 6.62 3.37
N SER A 49 12.14 6.34 2.09
CA SER A 49 11.34 5.23 1.57
C SER A 49 11.82 4.81 0.19
N THR A 50 12.76 3.89 0.15
CA THR A 50 13.40 3.44 -1.09
C THR A 50 12.38 2.86 -2.09
N ARG A 51 11.59 1.85 -1.67
CA ARG A 51 10.66 1.16 -2.57
C ARG A 51 9.57 2.08 -3.12
N THR A 52 8.88 2.82 -2.24
CA THR A 52 7.78 3.68 -2.67
C THR A 52 8.27 4.76 -3.63
N ARG A 53 9.38 5.41 -3.30
CA ARG A 53 9.96 6.46 -4.15
C ARG A 53 10.36 5.91 -5.51
N LEU A 54 11.21 4.88 -5.55
CA LEU A 54 11.70 4.28 -6.80
C LEU A 54 10.55 3.72 -7.65
N SER A 55 9.49 3.18 -7.02
CA SER A 55 8.32 2.69 -7.73
C SER A 55 7.52 3.82 -8.40
N PHE A 56 7.38 5.00 -7.77
CA PHE A 56 6.79 6.18 -8.40
C PHE A 56 7.64 6.73 -9.54
N GLU A 57 8.95 6.79 -9.33
CA GLU A 57 9.89 7.25 -10.35
C GLU A 57 9.89 6.31 -11.55
N ALA A 58 9.97 4.99 -11.31
CA ALA A 58 9.85 3.98 -12.37
C ALA A 58 8.52 4.10 -13.12
N ALA A 59 7.40 4.29 -12.41
CA ALA A 59 6.08 4.45 -13.02
C ALA A 59 6.05 5.64 -13.99
N MET A 60 6.56 6.80 -13.57
CA MET A 60 6.58 7.99 -14.42
C MET A 60 7.52 7.85 -15.61
N LEU A 61 8.69 7.23 -15.41
CA LEU A 61 9.66 6.97 -16.48
C LEU A 61 9.11 5.95 -17.49
N ASN A 62 8.41 4.90 -17.06
CA ASN A 62 7.76 3.94 -17.95
C ASN A 62 6.64 4.57 -18.79
N LEU A 63 6.06 5.66 -18.31
CA LEU A 63 5.08 6.47 -19.07
C LEU A 63 5.74 7.53 -19.99
N GLY A 64 7.07 7.57 -20.06
CA GLY A 64 7.82 8.54 -20.89
C GLY A 64 7.89 9.94 -20.30
N GLY A 65 7.54 10.12 -19.03
CA GLY A 65 7.68 11.39 -18.32
C GLY A 65 9.04 11.57 -17.66
N SER A 66 9.17 12.60 -16.84
CA SER A 66 10.38 12.93 -16.08
C SER A 66 10.09 13.04 -14.61
N VAL A 67 11.14 12.93 -13.78
CA VAL A 67 11.01 13.00 -12.33
C VAL A 67 11.94 14.07 -11.75
N LEU A 68 11.49 14.71 -10.67
CA LEU A 68 12.27 15.63 -9.85
C LEU A 68 11.85 15.47 -8.37
N GLY A 69 12.68 15.84 -7.43
CA GLY A 69 12.31 15.77 -6.03
C GLY A 69 13.49 15.58 -5.08
N PHE A 70 13.17 15.18 -3.85
CA PHE A 70 14.15 14.91 -2.80
C PHE A 70 13.77 13.65 -2.00
N SER A 71 14.75 13.07 -1.30
CA SER A 71 14.62 11.80 -0.58
C SER A 71 14.62 11.92 0.95
N SER A 72 14.86 13.13 1.48
CA SER A 72 14.82 13.43 2.91
C SER A 72 14.53 14.92 3.13
N ALA A 73 13.98 15.25 4.30
CA ALA A 73 13.78 16.65 4.72
C ALA A 73 15.11 17.44 4.71
N ASP A 74 16.20 16.82 5.15
CA ASP A 74 17.52 17.43 5.26
C ASP A 74 18.12 17.87 3.90
N SER A 75 17.70 17.21 2.82
CA SER A 75 18.12 17.54 1.46
C SER A 75 17.21 18.56 0.76
N SER A 76 16.32 19.20 1.51
CA SER A 76 15.30 20.14 0.99
C SER A 76 15.26 21.46 1.78
N SER A 77 14.49 22.43 1.30
CA SER A 77 14.24 23.69 2.01
C SER A 77 13.50 23.51 3.35
N ALA A 78 12.92 22.33 3.61
CA ALA A 78 12.34 22.00 4.91
C ALA A 78 13.38 22.08 6.05
N ALA A 79 14.65 21.76 5.78
CA ALA A 79 15.75 21.92 6.72
C ALA A 79 15.97 23.38 7.16
N LYS A 80 15.49 24.35 6.36
CA LYS A 80 15.53 25.78 6.65
C LYS A 80 14.22 26.30 7.26
N GLY A 81 13.24 25.43 7.54
CA GLY A 81 11.94 25.78 8.10
C GLY A 81 10.84 26.11 7.09
N GLU A 82 11.04 25.81 5.80
CA GLU A 82 9.98 26.00 4.79
C GLU A 82 8.77 25.10 5.11
N SER A 83 7.57 25.68 5.03
CA SER A 83 6.33 24.95 5.29
C SER A 83 5.96 24.02 4.13
N VAL A 84 5.22 22.93 4.43
CA VAL A 84 4.64 22.04 3.40
C VAL A 84 3.77 22.84 2.42
N SER A 85 3.06 23.86 2.90
CA SER A 85 2.20 24.74 2.09
C SER A 85 3.00 25.56 1.08
N ASP A 86 4.16 26.06 1.46
CA ASP A 86 5.00 26.85 0.55
C ASP A 86 5.75 25.94 -0.41
N THR A 87 6.30 24.82 0.10
CA THR A 87 6.94 23.81 -0.74
C THR A 87 6.03 23.36 -1.88
N ILE A 88 4.77 22.97 -1.59
CA ILE A 88 3.88 22.47 -2.65
C ILE A 88 3.50 23.57 -3.67
N ARG A 89 3.36 24.82 -3.25
CA ARG A 89 3.11 25.93 -4.18
C ARG A 89 4.27 26.14 -5.15
N VAL A 90 5.50 26.08 -4.64
CA VAL A 90 6.72 26.18 -5.47
C VAL A 90 6.80 24.98 -6.43
N ILE A 91 6.62 23.77 -5.92
CA ILE A 91 6.64 22.52 -6.72
C ILE A 91 5.55 22.53 -7.79
N SER A 92 4.39 23.10 -7.51
CA SER A 92 3.31 23.24 -8.50
C SER A 92 3.69 24.12 -9.71
N CYS A 93 4.76 24.94 -9.59
CA CYS A 93 5.33 25.67 -10.72
C CYS A 93 6.28 24.81 -11.60
N TYR A 94 6.74 23.66 -11.09
CA TYR A 94 7.79 22.87 -11.73
C TYR A 94 7.33 21.51 -12.24
N ALA A 95 6.25 20.97 -11.66
CA ALA A 95 5.74 19.63 -11.93
C ALA A 95 4.25 19.63 -12.27
N ASP A 96 3.79 18.55 -12.87
CA ASP A 96 2.38 18.34 -13.25
C ASP A 96 1.61 17.50 -12.22
N ILE A 97 2.31 16.71 -11.40
CA ILE A 97 1.76 15.83 -10.35
C ILE A 97 2.80 15.64 -9.25
N CYS A 98 2.36 15.44 -8.01
CA CYS A 98 3.24 15.26 -6.85
C CYS A 98 2.89 13.99 -6.07
N ALA A 99 3.89 13.17 -5.75
CA ALA A 99 3.81 12.11 -4.74
C ALA A 99 4.55 12.58 -3.48
N MET A 100 3.83 12.72 -2.37
CA MET A 100 4.36 13.22 -1.11
C MET A 100 4.34 12.14 -0.04
N ARG A 101 5.49 11.90 0.60
CA ARG A 101 5.62 11.10 1.81
C ARG A 101 6.12 11.95 2.97
N HIS A 102 5.45 11.88 4.11
CA HIS A 102 5.74 12.76 5.24
C HIS A 102 5.60 12.02 6.58
N PRO A 103 6.47 12.28 7.59
CA PRO A 103 6.35 11.66 8.91
C PRO A 103 5.15 12.16 9.73
N LYS A 104 4.64 13.36 9.44
CA LYS A 104 3.46 13.92 10.12
C LYS A 104 2.17 13.53 9.39
N GLU A 105 1.23 12.99 10.13
CA GLU A 105 -0.12 12.67 9.66
C GLU A 105 -0.83 13.90 9.12
N GLY A 106 -1.55 13.74 8.00
CA GLY A 106 -2.29 14.82 7.36
C GLY A 106 -1.46 15.82 6.56
N ALA A 107 -0.12 15.76 6.56
CA ALA A 107 0.71 16.69 5.78
C ALA A 107 0.41 16.66 4.26
N PRO A 108 0.19 15.51 3.61
CA PRO A 108 -0.25 15.47 2.21
C PRO A 108 -1.62 16.13 1.97
N MET A 109 -2.54 16.10 2.96
CA MET A 109 -3.84 16.79 2.88
C MET A 109 -3.65 18.31 2.89
N VAL A 110 -2.73 18.81 3.74
CA VAL A 110 -2.36 20.24 3.76
C VAL A 110 -1.76 20.65 2.41
N ALA A 111 -0.88 19.82 1.85
CA ALA A 111 -0.33 20.04 0.52
C ALA A 111 -1.42 20.07 -0.55
N ALA A 112 -2.31 19.08 -0.58
CA ALA A 112 -3.42 19.00 -1.54
C ALA A 112 -4.31 20.25 -1.51
N ALA A 113 -4.62 20.77 -0.31
CA ALA A 113 -5.43 21.99 -0.13
C ALA A 113 -4.76 23.28 -0.65
N LYS A 114 -3.46 23.28 -0.91
CA LYS A 114 -2.68 24.43 -1.38
C LYS A 114 -2.07 24.24 -2.77
N SER A 115 -2.19 23.04 -3.32
CA SER A 115 -1.62 22.66 -4.60
C SER A 115 -2.48 23.10 -5.79
N SER A 116 -1.84 23.47 -6.90
CA SER A 116 -2.49 23.61 -8.21
C SER A 116 -2.28 22.40 -9.11
N ILE A 117 -1.67 21.33 -8.61
CA ILE A 117 -1.45 20.05 -9.29
C ILE A 117 -1.99 18.91 -8.44
N PRO A 118 -2.31 17.71 -9.01
CA PRO A 118 -2.69 16.55 -8.22
C PRO A 118 -1.61 16.14 -7.22
N VAL A 119 -2.03 15.80 -5.99
CA VAL A 119 -1.16 15.29 -4.92
C VAL A 119 -1.57 13.87 -4.58
N ILE A 120 -0.58 13.00 -4.46
CA ILE A 120 -0.70 11.60 -4.04
C ILE A 120 -0.06 11.46 -2.67
N ASN A 121 -0.82 10.96 -1.70
CA ASN A 121 -0.28 10.53 -0.41
C ASN A 121 0.53 9.22 -0.61
N ALA A 122 1.86 9.31 -0.53
CA ALA A 122 2.78 8.18 -0.61
C ALA A 122 3.13 7.59 0.77
N GLY A 123 2.34 7.96 1.79
CA GLY A 123 2.45 7.56 3.20
C GLY A 123 2.62 8.76 4.12
N ASP A 124 1.78 8.86 5.15
CA ASP A 124 1.80 9.93 6.15
C ASP A 124 1.83 9.37 7.58
N GLY A 125 3.00 9.31 8.16
CA GLY A 125 3.21 8.83 9.54
C GLY A 125 2.63 7.43 9.77
N GLY A 126 1.81 7.29 10.80
CA GLY A 126 1.06 6.06 11.13
C GLY A 126 -0.31 5.95 10.50
N HIS A 127 -0.77 6.98 9.76
CA HIS A 127 -2.16 7.16 9.38
C HIS A 127 -2.54 6.37 8.12
N GLN A 128 -2.03 6.73 6.92
CA GLN A 128 -2.48 6.16 5.65
C GLN A 128 -1.31 5.77 4.73
N HIS A 129 -1.54 4.73 3.90
CA HIS A 129 -0.68 4.40 2.78
C HIS A 129 -1.50 3.95 1.56
N PRO A 130 -2.29 4.86 0.95
CA PRO A 130 -3.30 4.49 -0.04
C PRO A 130 -2.72 3.78 -1.26
N THR A 131 -1.52 4.12 -1.68
CA THR A 131 -0.90 3.48 -2.85
C THR A 131 -0.40 2.05 -2.57
N GLN A 132 -0.14 1.70 -1.30
CA GLN A 132 0.09 0.31 -0.93
C GLN A 132 -1.21 -0.49 -1.05
N THR A 133 -2.32 0.07 -0.58
CA THR A 133 -3.64 -0.57 -0.71
C THR A 133 -3.99 -0.84 -2.17
N LEU A 134 -3.77 0.13 -3.08
CA LEU A 134 -3.99 -0.09 -4.52
C LEU A 134 -3.08 -1.20 -5.08
N THR A 135 -1.82 -1.27 -4.62
CA THR A 135 -0.89 -2.36 -4.97
C THR A 135 -1.42 -3.71 -4.52
N ASP A 136 -1.94 -3.79 -3.29
CA ASP A 136 -2.48 -5.01 -2.70
C ASP A 136 -3.74 -5.46 -3.46
N LEU A 137 -4.67 -4.54 -3.75
CA LEU A 137 -5.88 -4.81 -4.53
C LEU A 137 -5.56 -5.32 -5.93
N LEU A 138 -4.60 -4.69 -6.64
CA LEU A 138 -4.18 -5.15 -7.96
C LEU A 138 -3.60 -6.57 -7.90
N THR A 139 -2.75 -6.82 -6.90
CA THR A 139 -2.14 -8.15 -6.70
C THR A 139 -3.20 -9.22 -6.48
N ILE A 140 -4.14 -8.97 -5.58
CA ILE A 140 -5.23 -9.90 -5.26
C ILE A 140 -6.09 -10.14 -6.52
N ARG A 141 -6.55 -9.05 -7.16
CA ARG A 141 -7.42 -9.14 -8.33
C ARG A 141 -6.77 -9.86 -9.50
N THR A 142 -5.51 -9.58 -9.79
CA THR A 142 -4.79 -10.21 -10.91
C THR A 142 -4.52 -11.69 -10.65
N LEU A 143 -4.15 -12.06 -9.42
CA LEU A 143 -3.73 -13.44 -9.11
C LEU A 143 -4.86 -14.34 -8.61
N LYS A 144 -5.90 -13.79 -7.96
CA LYS A 144 -7.11 -14.53 -7.55
C LYS A 144 -8.26 -14.35 -8.54
N GLY A 145 -8.19 -13.42 -9.48
CA GLY A 145 -9.25 -13.11 -10.43
C GLY A 145 -10.46 -12.39 -9.84
N ARG A 146 -10.46 -12.07 -8.54
CA ARG A 146 -11.58 -11.46 -7.82
C ARG A 146 -11.13 -10.67 -6.59
N LEU A 147 -12.01 -9.78 -6.11
CA LEU A 147 -11.88 -9.09 -4.81
C LEU A 147 -13.04 -9.42 -3.86
N ASN A 148 -14.03 -10.16 -4.32
CA ASN A 148 -15.16 -10.68 -3.55
C ASN A 148 -14.94 -12.17 -3.18
N ASP A 149 -15.79 -12.68 -2.26
CA ASP A 149 -15.78 -14.09 -1.83
C ASP A 149 -14.38 -14.55 -1.36
N LEU A 150 -13.74 -13.75 -0.50
CA LEU A 150 -12.38 -13.98 -0.02
C LEU A 150 -12.31 -14.11 1.50
N THR A 151 -11.54 -15.08 1.97
CA THR A 151 -11.10 -15.20 3.36
C THR A 151 -9.67 -14.68 3.47
N ILE A 152 -9.48 -13.61 4.22
CA ILE A 152 -8.24 -12.85 4.29
C ILE A 152 -7.65 -12.95 5.69
N GLY A 153 -6.51 -13.62 5.80
CA GLY A 153 -5.68 -13.63 7.00
C GLY A 153 -4.81 -12.38 7.05
N LEU A 154 -4.91 -11.61 8.13
CA LEU A 154 -4.04 -10.48 8.44
C LEU A 154 -3.18 -10.86 9.64
N CYS A 155 -1.86 -10.96 9.47
CA CYS A 155 -0.98 -11.55 10.49
C CYS A 155 0.14 -10.60 10.88
N GLY A 156 0.37 -10.47 12.20
CA GLY A 156 1.48 -9.74 12.80
C GLY A 156 1.05 -8.52 13.59
N ASP A 157 1.59 -7.34 13.27
CA ASP A 157 1.25 -6.08 13.94
C ASP A 157 -0.04 -5.48 13.35
N LEU A 158 -1.18 -5.86 13.93
CA LEU A 158 -2.48 -5.33 13.53
C LEU A 158 -2.84 -4.02 14.24
N LYS A 159 -2.14 -3.72 15.36
CA LYS A 159 -2.39 -2.53 16.17
C LYS A 159 -1.89 -1.25 15.50
N PHE A 160 -0.67 -1.28 14.99
CA PHE A 160 0.00 -0.13 14.39
C PHE A 160 0.13 -0.25 12.86
N GLY A 161 -0.37 -1.35 12.28
CA GLY A 161 -0.25 -1.70 10.88
C GLY A 161 -1.14 -0.86 9.96
N ARG A 162 -0.73 0.38 9.63
CA ARG A 162 -1.50 1.26 8.72
C ARG A 162 -1.87 0.62 7.39
N THR A 163 -1.02 -0.27 6.84
CA THR A 163 -1.31 -1.00 5.61
C THR A 163 -2.45 -1.98 5.79
N VAL A 164 -2.52 -2.64 6.95
CA VAL A 164 -3.62 -3.52 7.34
C VAL A 164 -4.93 -2.73 7.46
N HIS A 165 -4.91 -1.62 8.20
CA HIS A 165 -6.11 -0.78 8.37
C HIS A 165 -6.62 -0.26 7.03
N SER A 166 -5.74 0.27 6.18
CA SER A 166 -6.11 0.77 4.86
C SER A 166 -6.65 -0.33 3.95
N LEU A 167 -6.10 -1.55 4.02
CA LEU A 167 -6.55 -2.70 3.25
C LEU A 167 -7.94 -3.16 3.72
N ILE A 168 -8.19 -3.22 5.04
CA ILE A 168 -9.53 -3.50 5.59
C ILE A 168 -10.55 -2.49 5.06
N HIS A 169 -10.27 -1.20 5.17
CA HIS A 169 -11.17 -0.14 4.67
C HIS A 169 -11.51 -0.28 3.18
N ALA A 170 -10.58 -0.75 2.37
CA ALA A 170 -10.80 -0.96 0.95
C ALA A 170 -11.65 -2.22 0.68
N LEU A 171 -11.29 -3.34 1.33
CA LEU A 171 -11.88 -4.65 1.04
C LEU A 171 -13.29 -4.84 1.62
N VAL A 172 -13.67 -4.17 2.71
CA VAL A 172 -15.05 -4.20 3.23
C VAL A 172 -16.08 -3.66 2.24
N ARG A 173 -15.65 -3.03 1.17
CA ARG A 173 -16.50 -2.48 0.10
C ARG A 173 -16.86 -3.52 -0.97
N TYR A 174 -16.20 -4.70 -0.93
CA TYR A 174 -16.47 -5.81 -1.84
C TYR A 174 -17.31 -6.89 -1.13
N PRO A 175 -18.24 -7.55 -1.83
CA PRO A 175 -19.16 -8.48 -1.19
C PRO A 175 -18.45 -9.77 -0.72
N ASN A 176 -19.01 -10.37 0.34
CA ASN A 176 -18.63 -11.68 0.87
C ASN A 176 -17.13 -11.79 1.27
N VAL A 177 -16.53 -10.70 1.69
CA VAL A 177 -15.18 -10.70 2.27
C VAL A 177 -15.29 -11.01 3.76
N ARG A 178 -14.38 -11.79 4.29
CA ARG A 178 -14.21 -12.05 5.73
C ARG A 178 -12.76 -12.01 6.15
N PHE A 179 -12.51 -11.64 7.39
CA PHE A 179 -11.16 -11.51 7.92
C PHE A 179 -10.85 -12.52 9.02
N VAL A 180 -9.63 -13.03 9.02
CA VAL A 180 -9.02 -13.75 10.14
C VAL A 180 -7.88 -12.87 10.65
N LEU A 181 -8.06 -12.31 11.84
CA LEU A 181 -7.13 -11.38 12.48
C LEU A 181 -6.19 -12.16 13.37
N ILE A 182 -4.92 -12.29 12.94
CA ILE A 182 -3.94 -13.19 13.55
C ILE A 182 -2.88 -12.33 14.26
N SER A 183 -2.98 -12.22 15.57
CA SER A 183 -2.06 -11.40 16.37
C SER A 183 -2.01 -11.84 17.83
N PRO A 184 -0.90 -11.59 18.54
CA PRO A 184 -0.90 -11.69 20.00
C PRO A 184 -1.78 -10.57 20.59
N ASP A 185 -2.20 -10.73 21.84
CA ASP A 185 -3.11 -9.80 22.51
C ASP A 185 -2.65 -8.34 22.48
N GLU A 186 -1.35 -8.12 22.61
CA GLU A 186 -0.74 -6.78 22.65
C GLU A 186 -0.79 -6.06 21.30
N LEU A 187 -0.89 -6.82 20.19
CA LEU A 187 -0.88 -6.31 18.81
C LEU A 187 -2.22 -6.49 18.08
N ARG A 188 -3.30 -6.74 18.81
CA ARG A 188 -4.66 -6.86 18.26
C ARG A 188 -5.08 -5.61 17.50
N ILE A 189 -5.96 -5.83 16.52
CA ILE A 189 -6.60 -4.75 15.78
C ILE A 189 -7.34 -3.82 16.75
N PRO A 190 -7.23 -2.48 16.60
CA PRO A 190 -7.92 -1.55 17.48
C PRO A 190 -9.46 -1.68 17.38
N ASP A 191 -10.15 -1.47 18.52
CA ASP A 191 -11.60 -1.58 18.60
C ASP A 191 -12.31 -0.64 17.61
N TYR A 192 -11.76 0.57 17.38
CA TYR A 192 -12.35 1.49 16.41
C TYR A 192 -12.40 0.95 14.97
N ILE A 193 -11.47 0.06 14.58
CA ILE A 193 -11.53 -0.62 13.27
C ILE A 193 -12.61 -1.70 13.29
N LYS A 194 -12.72 -2.46 14.39
CA LYS A 194 -13.78 -3.48 14.53
C LYS A 194 -15.16 -2.81 14.46
N GLU A 195 -15.42 -1.85 15.34
CA GLU A 195 -16.73 -1.21 15.49
C GLU A 195 -17.12 -0.34 14.29
N ASN A 196 -16.20 0.55 13.84
CA ASN A 196 -16.53 1.55 12.83
C ASN A 196 -16.34 1.07 11.39
N VAL A 197 -15.64 -0.07 11.16
CA VAL A 197 -15.38 -0.57 9.82
C VAL A 197 -15.98 -1.96 9.63
N LEU A 198 -15.58 -2.95 10.42
CA LEU A 198 -16.04 -4.33 10.24
C LEU A 198 -17.52 -4.50 10.61
N ASP A 199 -17.88 -4.16 11.85
CA ASP A 199 -19.24 -4.32 12.36
C ASP A 199 -20.24 -3.42 11.62
N LYS A 200 -19.85 -2.16 11.37
CA LYS A 200 -20.69 -1.21 10.64
C LYS A 200 -21.02 -1.66 9.22
N ASN A 201 -20.14 -2.40 8.56
CA ASN A 201 -20.35 -2.96 7.23
C ASN A 201 -20.84 -4.41 7.25
N ASN A 202 -21.13 -4.98 8.44
CA ASN A 202 -21.54 -6.37 8.63
C ASN A 202 -20.55 -7.37 8.01
N VAL A 203 -19.26 -7.09 8.08
CA VAL A 203 -18.21 -7.97 7.55
C VAL A 203 -17.76 -8.95 8.63
N PRO A 204 -17.89 -10.27 8.39
CA PRO A 204 -17.50 -11.27 9.36
C PRO A 204 -15.99 -11.26 9.63
N TYR A 205 -15.60 -11.39 10.88
CA TYR A 205 -14.22 -11.58 11.27
C TYR A 205 -14.09 -12.50 12.47
N LYS A 206 -12.92 -13.09 12.65
CA LYS A 206 -12.53 -13.77 13.88
C LYS A 206 -11.12 -13.39 14.27
N GLU A 207 -10.83 -13.38 15.56
CA GLU A 207 -9.48 -13.16 16.11
C GLU A 207 -8.89 -14.50 16.56
N VAL A 208 -7.68 -14.77 16.16
CA VAL A 208 -6.90 -15.96 16.56
C VAL A 208 -5.48 -15.56 16.92
N GLU A 209 -4.85 -16.31 17.80
CA GLU A 209 -3.46 -16.04 18.18
C GLU A 209 -2.46 -16.83 17.32
N ARG A 210 -2.84 -18.04 16.90
CA ARG A 210 -1.92 -18.95 16.20
C ARG A 210 -2.15 -18.94 14.69
N LEU A 211 -1.07 -18.75 13.96
CA LEU A 211 -1.09 -18.73 12.48
C LEU A 211 -1.59 -20.07 11.91
N GLU A 212 -1.16 -21.19 12.50
CA GLU A 212 -1.51 -22.53 12.06
C GLU A 212 -3.02 -22.83 12.11
N GLU A 213 -3.75 -22.17 13.00
CA GLU A 213 -5.20 -22.32 13.12
C GLU A 213 -5.95 -21.62 11.97
N ALA A 214 -5.35 -20.58 11.41
CA ALA A 214 -5.94 -19.80 10.33
C ALA A 214 -5.65 -20.37 8.93
N LEU A 215 -4.43 -20.83 8.70
CA LEU A 215 -3.91 -21.18 7.37
C LEU A 215 -4.83 -22.06 6.53
N PRO A 216 -5.50 -23.13 7.07
CA PRO A 216 -6.31 -24.04 6.23
C PRO A 216 -7.53 -23.41 5.54
N GLU A 217 -7.98 -22.22 5.98
CA GLU A 217 -9.19 -21.60 5.43
C GLU A 217 -8.93 -20.34 4.60
N LEU A 218 -7.66 -19.91 4.48
CA LEU A 218 -7.32 -18.64 3.86
C LEU A 218 -7.25 -18.72 2.32
N ASP A 219 -7.86 -17.75 1.66
CA ASP A 219 -7.59 -17.44 0.25
C ASP A 219 -6.29 -16.63 0.09
N LEU A 220 -6.00 -15.78 1.07
CA LEU A 220 -4.76 -15.02 1.11
C LEU A 220 -4.31 -14.74 2.56
N LEU A 221 -3.01 -14.70 2.73
CA LEU A 221 -2.34 -14.32 3.97
C LEU A 221 -1.54 -13.05 3.73
N TYR A 222 -1.88 -11.98 4.44
CA TYR A 222 -1.14 -10.72 4.45
C TYR A 222 -0.28 -10.66 5.71
N MET A 223 1.03 -10.88 5.53
CA MET A 223 2.00 -10.83 6.62
C MET A 223 2.50 -9.41 6.83
N THR A 224 2.68 -9.02 8.10
CA THR A 224 3.32 -7.76 8.47
C THR A 224 4.44 -7.99 9.47
N ARG A 225 5.48 -7.17 9.41
CA ARG A 225 6.52 -7.19 10.43
C ARG A 225 6.05 -6.49 11.70
N VAL A 226 6.60 -6.91 12.84
CA VAL A 226 6.48 -6.16 14.08
C VAL A 226 7.39 -4.92 13.99
N GLN A 227 6.82 -3.72 14.13
CA GLN A 227 7.52 -2.45 13.89
C GLN A 227 8.25 -1.98 15.15
N LYS A 228 9.59 -2.17 15.22
CA LYS A 228 10.42 -1.75 16.37
C LYS A 228 10.19 -0.29 16.75
N GLU A 229 10.05 0.56 15.76
CA GLU A 229 9.86 2.00 15.89
C GLU A 229 8.54 2.43 16.59
N ARG A 230 7.65 1.48 16.88
CA ARG A 230 6.37 1.72 17.57
C ARG A 230 6.35 1.28 19.03
N PHE A 231 7.39 0.61 19.49
CA PHE A 231 7.50 0.15 20.89
C PHE A 231 8.22 1.19 21.74
N PHE A 232 7.65 1.51 22.90
CA PHE A 232 8.30 2.35 23.91
C PHE A 232 9.38 1.61 24.67
N ASN A 233 9.26 0.25 24.79
CA ASN A 233 10.18 -0.62 25.49
C ASN A 233 10.79 -1.63 24.51
N GLU A 234 12.12 -1.72 24.49
CA GLU A 234 12.85 -2.65 23.64
C GLU A 234 12.61 -4.12 24.03
N GLU A 235 12.37 -4.41 25.32
CA GLU A 235 12.07 -5.76 25.80
C GLU A 235 10.76 -6.29 25.21
N ASP A 236 9.72 -5.46 25.10
CA ASP A 236 8.45 -5.83 24.48
C ASP A 236 8.62 -6.12 22.98
N TYR A 237 9.40 -5.31 22.28
CA TYR A 237 9.74 -5.59 20.89
C TYR A 237 10.46 -6.92 20.72
N VAL A 238 11.50 -7.19 21.55
CA VAL A 238 12.29 -8.45 21.46
C VAL A 238 11.40 -9.66 21.71
N ARG A 239 10.41 -9.57 22.62
CA ARG A 239 9.43 -10.63 22.87
C ARG A 239 8.51 -10.90 21.70
N MET A 240 8.11 -9.85 20.95
CA MET A 240 7.10 -9.92 19.89
C MET A 240 7.67 -10.12 18.49
N LYS A 241 8.91 -9.69 18.22
CA LYS A 241 9.48 -9.64 16.86
C LYS A 241 9.50 -10.98 16.13
N ASP A 242 9.63 -12.08 16.87
CA ASP A 242 9.73 -13.44 16.32
C ASP A 242 8.46 -14.27 16.60
N PHE A 243 7.36 -13.62 16.98
CA PHE A 243 6.13 -14.32 17.37
C PHE A 243 5.53 -15.09 16.18
N TYR A 244 5.57 -14.49 14.98
CA TYR A 244 5.14 -15.14 13.76
C TYR A 244 6.30 -15.29 12.79
N ILE A 245 6.60 -16.52 12.43
CA ILE A 245 7.52 -16.86 11.35
C ILE A 245 6.79 -17.81 10.42
N LEU A 246 6.49 -17.35 9.21
CA LEU A 246 5.97 -18.20 8.15
C LEU A 246 7.14 -18.97 7.53
N ASP A 247 7.15 -20.27 7.72
CA ASP A 247 8.13 -21.19 7.20
C ASP A 247 7.49 -22.20 6.22
N LYS A 248 8.32 -23.05 5.61
CA LYS A 248 7.84 -24.06 4.66
C LYS A 248 6.86 -25.05 5.28
N LYS A 249 7.07 -25.41 6.55
CA LYS A 249 6.21 -26.32 7.28
C LYS A 249 4.79 -25.79 7.48
N LYS A 250 4.67 -24.48 7.79
CA LYS A 250 3.39 -23.81 7.90
C LYS A 250 2.71 -23.65 6.56
N MET A 251 3.48 -23.44 5.48
CA MET A 251 2.94 -23.40 4.12
C MET A 251 2.26 -24.72 3.70
N GLU A 252 2.66 -25.86 4.25
CA GLU A 252 2.01 -27.17 4.01
C GLU A 252 0.59 -27.27 4.58
N LEU A 253 0.23 -26.40 5.54
CA LEU A 253 -1.12 -26.34 6.13
C LEU A 253 -2.09 -25.49 5.30
N ALA A 254 -1.57 -24.69 4.40
CA ALA A 254 -2.36 -23.72 3.62
C ALA A 254 -2.86 -24.35 2.30
N PRO A 255 -4.02 -23.90 1.79
CA PRO A 255 -4.52 -24.30 0.46
C PRO A 255 -3.49 -24.05 -0.64
N ASP A 256 -3.50 -24.88 -1.68
CA ASP A 256 -2.56 -24.80 -2.80
C ASP A 256 -2.66 -23.48 -3.58
N ASP A 257 -3.81 -22.84 -3.54
CA ASP A 257 -4.09 -21.59 -4.23
C ASP A 257 -4.07 -20.35 -3.31
N MET A 258 -3.72 -20.50 -2.01
CA MET A 258 -3.57 -19.36 -1.10
C MET A 258 -2.44 -18.45 -1.59
N LEU A 259 -2.62 -17.14 -1.49
CA LEU A 259 -1.56 -16.17 -1.79
C LEU A 259 -0.93 -15.63 -0.50
N VAL A 260 0.39 -15.47 -0.50
CA VAL A 260 1.13 -14.79 0.58
C VAL A 260 1.58 -13.42 0.09
N LEU A 261 1.04 -12.38 0.72
CA LEU A 261 1.38 -10.97 0.47
C LEU A 261 2.20 -10.40 1.63
N HIS A 262 3.01 -9.39 1.33
CA HIS A 262 3.78 -8.63 2.33
C HIS A 262 4.12 -7.25 1.77
N PRO A 263 3.91 -6.14 2.51
CA PRO A 263 4.20 -4.79 2.01
C PRO A 263 5.70 -4.49 1.91
N LEU A 264 6.55 -5.36 2.45
CA LEU A 264 8.00 -5.20 2.55
C LEU A 264 8.44 -3.90 3.27
N PRO A 265 9.61 -3.85 3.92
CA PRO A 265 10.60 -4.93 4.00
C PRO A 265 10.17 -6.01 4.96
N ARG A 266 10.49 -7.25 4.66
CA ARG A 266 10.48 -8.32 5.67
C ARG A 266 11.83 -8.36 6.41
N VAL A 267 11.81 -8.88 7.62
CA VAL A 267 13.02 -9.17 8.41
C VAL A 267 13.14 -10.68 8.57
N ASN A 268 12.34 -11.27 9.47
CA ASN A 268 12.35 -12.71 9.78
C ASN A 268 10.95 -13.34 9.83
N GLU A 269 9.90 -12.53 9.70
CA GLU A 269 8.51 -12.99 9.75
C GLU A 269 8.10 -13.89 8.58
N ILE A 270 8.89 -13.92 7.50
CA ILE A 270 8.80 -14.92 6.43
C ILE A 270 10.19 -15.49 6.20
N SER A 271 10.34 -16.79 6.38
CA SER A 271 11.58 -17.52 6.12
C SER A 271 11.96 -17.44 4.63
N VAL A 272 13.27 -17.32 4.34
CA VAL A 272 13.79 -17.22 2.97
C VAL A 272 13.43 -18.44 2.12
N GLU A 273 13.27 -19.62 2.72
CA GLU A 273 12.88 -20.83 2.01
C GLU A 273 11.47 -20.75 1.39
N VAL A 274 10.59 -19.87 1.91
CA VAL A 274 9.25 -19.63 1.36
C VAL A 274 9.31 -18.90 0.02
N ASP A 275 10.39 -18.20 -0.31
CA ASP A 275 10.54 -17.46 -1.58
C ASP A 275 10.42 -18.34 -2.82
N SER A 276 10.71 -19.64 -2.70
CA SER A 276 10.57 -20.60 -3.79
C SER A 276 9.15 -21.18 -3.94
N ASP A 277 8.26 -20.90 -2.99
CA ASP A 277 6.86 -21.34 -3.08
C ASP A 277 6.09 -20.43 -4.06
N PRO A 278 5.38 -20.99 -5.06
CA PRO A 278 4.65 -20.18 -6.05
C PRO A 278 3.53 -19.32 -5.43
N ARG A 279 3.08 -19.64 -4.22
CA ARG A 279 2.10 -18.85 -3.45
C ARG A 279 2.72 -17.60 -2.83
N ALA A 280 4.05 -17.50 -2.71
CA ALA A 280 4.78 -16.36 -2.17
C ALA A 280 4.89 -15.24 -3.23
N VAL A 281 3.92 -14.32 -3.25
CA VAL A 281 3.77 -13.35 -4.34
C VAL A 281 4.22 -11.94 -3.98
N TYR A 282 4.83 -11.71 -2.83
CA TYR A 282 5.20 -10.38 -2.33
C TYR A 282 6.24 -9.63 -3.18
N PHE A 283 7.10 -10.31 -3.94
CA PHE A 283 7.97 -9.64 -4.92
C PHE A 283 7.21 -9.25 -6.19
N LYS A 284 6.27 -10.09 -6.65
CA LYS A 284 5.36 -9.75 -7.75
C LYS A 284 4.42 -8.61 -7.34
N GLN A 285 3.95 -8.61 -6.10
CA GLN A 285 3.20 -7.50 -5.50
C GLN A 285 4.00 -6.18 -5.59
N ALA A 286 5.30 -6.18 -5.32
CA ALA A 286 6.13 -4.99 -5.47
C ALA A 286 6.20 -4.51 -6.93
N GLN A 287 6.24 -5.41 -7.90
CA GLN A 287 6.17 -5.11 -9.33
C GLN A 287 4.83 -4.50 -9.71
N PHE A 288 3.71 -5.07 -9.26
CA PHE A 288 2.36 -4.53 -9.46
C PHE A 288 2.21 -3.11 -8.91
N GLY A 289 2.99 -2.76 -7.89
CA GLY A 289 3.08 -1.40 -7.38
C GLY A 289 3.51 -0.38 -8.44
N VAL A 290 4.32 -0.74 -9.42
CA VAL A 290 4.70 0.16 -10.52
C VAL A 290 3.50 0.39 -11.44
N TYR A 291 2.83 -0.68 -11.88
CA TYR A 291 1.71 -0.58 -12.80
C TYR A 291 0.50 0.18 -12.22
N VAL A 292 0.17 -0.06 -10.94
CA VAL A 292 -0.92 0.69 -10.32
C VAL A 292 -0.60 2.17 -10.15
N ARG A 293 0.68 2.52 -9.92
CA ARG A 293 1.12 3.91 -9.87
C ARG A 293 1.11 4.57 -11.26
N MET A 294 1.42 3.83 -12.32
CA MET A 294 1.26 4.30 -13.70
C MET A 294 -0.21 4.64 -13.98
N ALA A 295 -1.12 3.71 -13.69
CA ALA A 295 -2.56 3.91 -13.87
C ALA A 295 -3.09 5.10 -13.05
N LEU A 296 -2.67 5.21 -11.79
CA LEU A 296 -3.02 6.33 -10.92
C LEU A 296 -2.53 7.68 -11.45
N ILE A 297 -1.30 7.75 -11.96
CA ILE A 297 -0.74 8.96 -12.57
C ILE A 297 -1.60 9.40 -13.77
N LEU A 298 -1.92 8.50 -14.71
CA LEU A 298 -2.75 8.83 -15.85
C LEU A 298 -4.15 9.27 -15.42
N THR A 299 -4.76 8.56 -14.48
CA THR A 299 -6.09 8.89 -13.96
C THR A 299 -6.13 10.29 -13.36
N LEU A 300 -5.16 10.64 -12.52
CA LEU A 300 -5.11 11.95 -11.86
C LEU A 300 -4.75 13.09 -12.80
N LEU A 301 -3.95 12.83 -13.83
CA LEU A 301 -3.64 13.79 -14.89
C LEU A 301 -4.76 13.90 -15.94
N GLY A 302 -5.76 13.02 -15.91
CA GLY A 302 -6.84 12.98 -16.90
C GLY A 302 -6.37 12.58 -18.30
N ILE A 303 -5.26 11.84 -18.39
CA ILE A 303 -4.68 11.39 -19.65
C ILE A 303 -5.38 10.10 -20.09
N LYS A 304 -5.94 10.11 -21.29
CA LYS A 304 -6.47 8.92 -21.96
C LYS A 304 -5.51 8.49 -23.04
N VAL A 305 -5.24 7.20 -23.12
CA VAL A 305 -4.46 6.60 -24.21
C VAL A 305 -5.46 5.93 -25.13
N GLU A 306 -5.51 6.38 -26.37
CA GLU A 306 -6.37 5.80 -27.41
C GLU A 306 -5.86 4.40 -27.78
N GLU A 307 -6.78 3.52 -28.19
CA GLU A 307 -6.47 2.14 -28.58
C GLU A 307 -5.57 2.04 -29.82
#